data_cf4102cffc014d68b81059e71c30dc91
#
_entry.id   cf4102cffc014d68b81059e71c30dc91
#
_cell.length_a   1.000
_cell.length_b   1.000
_cell.length_c   1.000
_cell.angle_alpha   90.00
_cell.angle_beta   90.00
_cell.angle_gamma   90.00
#
_symmetry.space_group_name_H-M   'P 1'
#
loop_
_entity.id
_entity.type
_entity.pdbx_description
1 polymer ?
#
loop_
_entity_poly.entity_id
_entity_poly.type
_entity_poly.pdbx_seq_one_letter_code
_entity_poly.pdbx_strand_id
1 'polypeptide(L)'
;MNAPAELSAEVLAQRQREVVQALMAVLPTHCLLYREEDTVAYECDGLAAYRRLPLAVALPETESQVQRIVQICHRLDVPIVPRGAGTGLSGGAMPIRHGVVVSLARFRKIVEVDSYARTATVQPGVRNLAISEAAAPYGLYYAPDPSSQIACTIGGNVSENSGGVHCLKYGLTVHNVLRVRANTMEGEVVEFGSLAPDAPGLDLLAVLIGSEGMFAIVTEITVKLIPRPQTAQVIMASFDDVVKGGDAVAGIIAAGIIPAGLEMMDKPATRAVEEFVNAGYDLDAAAILLCESDGTPEEVADEIVRMTAVLREQGATRIQISRSETERLRFWSGRKNAFPAAGRISPDYYCMDGTVPRRSIGTLLARIEAMERKYQLRCMNVFHAGDGNMHPLILFNGNDMDEWHRAEAFGSDILETCVELGGTVTGEHGVGIEKINSMCVQFSPEERDAFHAVKRAFDPPGLLNPDKGIPTRARCAEYGKMHVRGGLLPHPDLPRF
;
A
#
# COMPACT_ATOMS: atom_id res chain seq x y z
N MET A 1 -14.96 25.83 -2.32
CA MET A 1 -15.29 25.63 -3.75
C MET A 1 -16.30 24.51 -3.77
N ASN A 2 -17.46 24.70 -4.38
CA ASN A 2 -18.47 23.67 -4.52
C ASN A 2 -17.83 22.43 -5.19
N ALA A 3 -18.27 21.22 -4.83
CA ALA A 3 -17.93 20.02 -5.57
C ALA A 3 -18.12 20.33 -7.07
N PRO A 4 -17.15 19.98 -7.95
CA PRO A 4 -17.29 20.28 -9.36
C PRO A 4 -18.60 19.63 -9.84
N ALA A 5 -19.49 20.43 -10.40
CA ALA A 5 -20.74 19.94 -10.97
C ALA A 5 -20.38 18.81 -11.95
N GLU A 6 -21.04 17.65 -11.83
CA GLU A 6 -20.80 16.54 -12.75
C GLU A 6 -21.00 17.04 -14.19
N LEU A 7 -19.95 16.91 -14.99
CA LEU A 7 -20.00 17.30 -16.39
C LEU A 7 -21.06 16.45 -17.11
N SER A 8 -21.89 17.08 -17.94
CA SER A 8 -22.89 16.36 -18.73
C SER A 8 -22.21 15.35 -19.67
N ALA A 9 -22.95 14.30 -20.05
CA ALA A 9 -22.45 13.28 -20.99
C ALA A 9 -21.98 13.89 -22.32
N GLU A 10 -22.67 14.94 -22.80
CA GLU A 10 -22.30 15.65 -24.03
C GLU A 10 -20.96 16.37 -23.89
N VAL A 11 -20.74 17.06 -22.77
CA VAL A 11 -19.47 17.75 -22.45
C VAL A 11 -18.33 16.74 -22.33
N LEU A 12 -18.55 15.62 -21.64
CA LEU A 12 -17.54 14.55 -21.52
C LEU A 12 -17.20 13.95 -22.90
N ALA A 13 -18.19 13.69 -23.75
CA ALA A 13 -17.97 13.15 -25.09
C ALA A 13 -17.21 14.15 -25.99
N GLN A 14 -17.51 15.44 -25.89
CA GLN A 14 -16.76 16.47 -26.60
C GLN A 14 -15.30 16.52 -26.12
N ARG A 15 -15.10 16.56 -24.81
CA ARG A 15 -13.78 16.57 -24.19
C ARG A 15 -12.95 15.35 -24.58
N GLN A 16 -13.57 14.15 -24.60
CA GLN A 16 -12.92 12.93 -25.03
C GLN A 16 -12.41 13.05 -26.46
N ARG A 17 -13.25 13.54 -27.41
CA ARG A 17 -12.82 13.71 -28.82
C ARG A 17 -11.60 14.63 -28.94
N GLU A 18 -11.60 15.75 -28.24
CA GLU A 18 -10.48 16.72 -28.26
C GLU A 18 -9.19 16.11 -27.72
N VAL A 19 -9.27 15.43 -26.57
CA VAL A 19 -8.13 14.78 -25.92
C VAL A 19 -7.59 13.64 -26.77
N VAL A 20 -8.45 12.77 -27.27
CA VAL A 20 -8.06 11.61 -28.11
C VAL A 20 -7.41 12.11 -29.41
N GLN A 21 -7.98 13.11 -30.08
CA GLN A 21 -7.38 13.69 -31.30
C GLN A 21 -5.97 14.27 -31.03
N ALA A 22 -5.78 14.94 -29.91
CA ALA A 22 -4.47 15.50 -29.55
C ALA A 22 -3.45 14.41 -29.23
N LEU A 23 -3.86 13.36 -28.49
CA LEU A 23 -2.99 12.25 -28.13
C LEU A 23 -2.64 11.35 -29.33
N MET A 24 -3.53 11.18 -30.30
CA MET A 24 -3.25 10.46 -31.56
C MET A 24 -2.13 11.09 -32.38
N ALA A 25 -1.86 12.39 -32.20
CA ALA A 25 -0.77 13.06 -32.89
C ALA A 25 0.63 12.69 -32.35
N VAL A 26 0.69 12.12 -31.13
CA VAL A 26 1.95 11.84 -30.42
C VAL A 26 2.12 10.37 -30.01
N LEU A 27 1.05 9.59 -30.05
CA LEU A 27 1.06 8.18 -29.68
C LEU A 27 0.68 7.29 -30.88
N PRO A 28 1.34 6.13 -31.04
CA PRO A 28 0.85 5.08 -31.93
C PRO A 28 -0.58 4.63 -31.54
N THR A 29 -1.37 4.23 -32.52
CA THR A 29 -2.77 3.81 -32.28
C THR A 29 -2.92 2.72 -31.22
N HIS A 30 -2.00 1.78 -31.14
CA HIS A 30 -2.01 0.69 -30.15
C HIS A 30 -1.58 1.15 -28.73
N CYS A 31 -1.18 2.41 -28.58
CA CYS A 31 -0.80 3.02 -27.32
C CYS A 31 -1.90 3.94 -26.74
N LEU A 32 -3.08 4.01 -27.38
CA LEU A 32 -4.18 4.85 -26.92
C LEU A 32 -5.51 4.07 -26.97
N LEU A 33 -6.09 3.88 -25.78
CA LEU A 33 -7.39 3.23 -25.58
C LEU A 33 -8.40 4.30 -25.20
N TYR A 34 -9.57 4.33 -25.86
CA TYR A 34 -10.60 5.35 -25.63
C TYR A 34 -12.02 4.85 -25.84
N ARG A 35 -12.20 3.62 -26.29
CA ARG A 35 -13.50 2.97 -26.35
C ARG A 35 -13.83 2.40 -24.96
N GLU A 36 -15.09 2.34 -24.61
CA GLU A 36 -15.52 1.84 -23.32
C GLU A 36 -15.02 0.40 -23.07
N GLU A 37 -15.18 -0.48 -24.05
CA GLU A 37 -14.73 -1.88 -24.01
C GLU A 37 -13.21 -2.02 -23.77
N ASP A 38 -12.40 -1.04 -24.21
CA ASP A 38 -10.95 -1.05 -24.04
C ASP A 38 -10.54 -0.44 -22.67
N THR A 39 -11.32 0.51 -22.15
CA THR A 39 -10.99 1.26 -20.92
C THR A 39 -11.55 0.62 -19.67
N VAL A 40 -12.53 -0.27 -19.75
CA VAL A 40 -13.16 -0.96 -18.61
C VAL A 40 -12.13 -1.72 -17.75
N ALA A 41 -11.06 -2.27 -18.35
CA ALA A 41 -9.97 -2.92 -17.60
C ALA A 41 -9.17 -1.97 -16.70
N TYR A 42 -9.40 -0.68 -16.82
CA TYR A 42 -8.74 0.38 -16.04
C TYR A 42 -9.70 1.13 -15.11
N GLU A 43 -10.96 0.71 -15.00
CA GLU A 43 -12.00 1.43 -14.24
C GLU A 43 -11.78 1.49 -12.74
N CYS A 44 -10.92 0.62 -12.19
CA CYS A 44 -10.51 0.57 -10.78
C CYS A 44 -9.04 0.11 -10.66
N ASP A 45 -8.50 0.14 -9.47
CA ASP A 45 -7.31 -0.61 -9.07
C ASP A 45 -7.70 -1.86 -8.26
N GLY A 46 -6.90 -2.31 -7.30
CA GLY A 46 -7.24 -3.44 -6.42
C GLY A 46 -8.41 -3.16 -5.48
N LEU A 47 -8.77 -1.89 -5.27
CA LEU A 47 -9.98 -1.49 -4.55
C LEU A 47 -11.18 -1.50 -5.51
N ALA A 48 -11.70 -2.70 -5.81
CA ALA A 48 -12.74 -2.90 -6.81
C ALA A 48 -14.13 -2.38 -6.41
N ALA A 49 -14.30 -1.89 -5.18
CA ALA A 49 -15.55 -1.33 -4.67
C ALA A 49 -15.95 -0.02 -5.37
N TYR A 50 -14.97 0.73 -5.88
CA TYR A 50 -15.20 1.97 -6.62
C TYR A 50 -14.75 1.81 -8.06
N ARG A 51 -15.57 2.30 -9.00
CA ARG A 51 -15.33 2.17 -10.44
C ARG A 51 -15.63 3.46 -11.18
N ARG A 52 -14.73 3.86 -12.07
CA ARG A 52 -14.91 5.03 -12.97
C ARG A 52 -14.17 4.80 -14.28
N LEU A 53 -14.80 5.15 -15.39
CA LEU A 53 -14.13 5.13 -16.69
C LEU A 53 -13.40 6.46 -16.95
N PRO A 54 -12.15 6.43 -17.46
CA PRO A 54 -11.43 7.63 -17.89
C PRO A 54 -11.88 8.09 -19.27
N LEU A 55 -11.48 9.30 -19.69
CA LEU A 55 -11.62 9.75 -21.07
C LEU A 55 -10.80 8.86 -22.03
N ALA A 56 -9.60 8.49 -21.64
CA ALA A 56 -8.70 7.63 -22.40
C ALA A 56 -7.64 7.01 -21.47
N VAL A 57 -7.01 5.94 -21.95
CA VAL A 57 -5.81 5.34 -21.34
C VAL A 57 -4.68 5.46 -22.34
N ALA A 58 -3.61 6.18 -21.95
CA ALA A 58 -2.38 6.29 -22.70
C ALA A 58 -1.35 5.27 -22.19
N LEU A 59 -0.72 4.55 -23.11
CA LEU A 59 0.28 3.49 -22.85
C LEU A 59 1.63 3.89 -23.48
N PRO A 60 2.32 4.94 -22.98
CA PRO A 60 3.58 5.38 -23.58
C PRO A 60 4.65 4.29 -23.51
N GLU A 61 5.56 4.30 -24.48
CA GLU A 61 6.70 3.39 -24.60
C GLU A 61 8.03 4.10 -24.35
N THR A 62 8.03 5.45 -24.39
CA THR A 62 9.22 6.28 -24.20
C THR A 62 8.94 7.47 -23.31
N GLU A 63 9.97 7.97 -22.63
CA GLU A 63 9.89 9.18 -21.80
C GLU A 63 9.42 10.40 -22.62
N SER A 64 9.88 10.52 -23.86
CA SER A 64 9.42 11.60 -24.75
C SER A 64 7.92 11.55 -25.03
N GLN A 65 7.32 10.34 -25.08
CA GLN A 65 5.86 10.21 -25.19
C GLN A 65 5.18 10.65 -23.89
N VAL A 66 5.72 10.29 -22.71
CA VAL A 66 5.21 10.78 -21.41
C VAL A 66 5.22 12.30 -21.38
N GLN A 67 6.33 12.93 -21.73
CA GLN A 67 6.45 14.40 -21.79
C GLN A 67 5.36 15.03 -22.68
N ARG A 68 5.16 14.47 -23.87
CA ARG A 68 4.14 15.00 -24.80
C ARG A 68 2.71 14.79 -24.30
N ILE A 69 2.42 13.66 -23.68
CA ILE A 69 1.12 13.41 -23.04
C ILE A 69 0.86 14.47 -21.97
N VAL A 70 1.82 14.67 -21.07
CA VAL A 70 1.73 15.66 -19.99
C VAL A 70 1.50 17.06 -20.54
N GLN A 71 2.29 17.50 -21.52
CA GLN A 71 2.14 18.82 -22.16
C GLN A 71 0.77 19.00 -22.84
N ILE A 72 0.23 17.95 -23.45
CA ILE A 72 -1.12 17.99 -24.04
C ILE A 72 -2.18 18.11 -22.94
N CYS A 73 -2.09 17.29 -21.90
CA CYS A 73 -3.05 17.32 -20.79
C CYS A 73 -2.99 18.65 -20.04
N HIS A 74 -1.81 19.19 -19.78
CA HIS A 74 -1.61 20.51 -19.18
C HIS A 74 -2.27 21.61 -20.03
N ARG A 75 -1.98 21.66 -21.35
CA ARG A 75 -2.56 22.65 -22.25
C ARG A 75 -4.10 22.58 -22.35
N LEU A 76 -4.66 21.37 -22.28
CA LEU A 76 -6.08 21.14 -22.36
C LEU A 76 -6.77 21.16 -20.99
N ASP A 77 -6.07 21.42 -19.91
CA ASP A 77 -6.55 21.39 -18.53
C ASP A 77 -7.24 20.04 -18.20
N VAL A 78 -6.55 18.94 -18.48
CA VAL A 78 -7.04 17.55 -18.30
C VAL A 78 -6.23 16.86 -17.22
N PRO A 79 -6.90 16.34 -16.16
CA PRO A 79 -6.22 15.58 -15.12
C PRO A 79 -5.55 14.32 -15.65
N ILE A 80 -4.42 13.97 -15.03
CA ILE A 80 -3.66 12.73 -15.30
C ILE A 80 -3.70 11.86 -14.05
N VAL A 81 -3.99 10.57 -14.24
CA VAL A 81 -3.83 9.53 -13.23
C VAL A 81 -2.71 8.60 -13.67
N PRO A 82 -1.52 8.67 -13.06
CA PRO A 82 -0.46 7.71 -13.31
C PRO A 82 -0.86 6.32 -12.79
N ARG A 83 -0.52 5.26 -13.54
CA ARG A 83 -0.86 3.89 -13.17
C ARG A 83 0.30 2.94 -13.44
N GLY A 84 0.64 2.14 -12.44
CA GLY A 84 1.49 0.95 -12.56
C GLY A 84 0.66 -0.29 -12.93
N ALA A 85 0.79 -1.37 -12.16
CA ALA A 85 0.01 -2.59 -12.36
C ALA A 85 -1.46 -2.48 -11.89
N GLY A 86 -1.81 -1.48 -11.06
CA GLY A 86 -3.14 -1.34 -10.49
C GLY A 86 -3.43 -2.36 -9.38
N THR A 87 -2.43 -2.81 -8.66
CA THR A 87 -2.56 -3.73 -7.52
C THR A 87 -2.81 -3.01 -6.19
N GLY A 88 -2.73 -1.69 -6.14
CA GLY A 88 -2.98 -0.88 -4.93
C GLY A 88 -4.41 -1.05 -4.42
N LEU A 89 -4.59 -0.93 -3.10
CA LEU A 89 -5.84 -1.20 -2.39
C LEU A 89 -6.52 0.07 -1.84
N SER A 90 -5.99 1.25 -2.15
CA SER A 90 -6.49 2.54 -1.63
C SER A 90 -7.25 3.39 -2.65
N GLY A 91 -7.33 2.96 -3.91
CA GLY A 91 -7.91 3.75 -5.00
C GLY A 91 -6.96 4.84 -5.53
N GLY A 92 -5.65 4.74 -5.25
CA GLY A 92 -4.61 5.67 -5.72
C GLY A 92 -4.53 5.75 -7.25
N ALA A 93 -4.72 4.63 -7.95
CA ALA A 93 -4.72 4.55 -9.41
C ALA A 93 -6.13 4.57 -10.04
N MET A 94 -7.18 4.85 -9.26
CA MET A 94 -8.55 4.92 -9.77
C MET A 94 -8.71 6.11 -10.73
N PRO A 95 -9.33 5.90 -11.91
CA PRO A 95 -9.52 6.96 -12.89
C PRO A 95 -10.40 8.12 -12.43
N ILE A 96 -10.26 9.24 -13.13
CA ILE A 96 -11.12 10.41 -13.03
C ILE A 96 -11.93 10.50 -14.33
N ARG A 97 -13.26 10.72 -14.28
CA ARG A 97 -14.15 10.69 -15.45
C ARG A 97 -13.75 11.63 -16.58
N HIS A 98 -13.16 12.77 -16.23
CA HIS A 98 -12.71 13.80 -17.18
C HIS A 98 -11.18 13.83 -17.32
N GLY A 99 -10.48 12.76 -16.88
CA GLY A 99 -9.03 12.62 -16.90
C GLY A 99 -8.52 11.52 -17.83
N VAL A 100 -7.21 11.49 -18.00
CA VAL A 100 -6.46 10.47 -18.76
C VAL A 100 -5.68 9.60 -17.78
N VAL A 101 -5.80 8.27 -17.91
CA VAL A 101 -4.91 7.34 -17.23
C VAL A 101 -3.62 7.19 -18.06
N VAL A 102 -2.47 7.41 -17.44
CA VAL A 102 -1.15 7.16 -18.04
C VAL A 102 -0.58 5.89 -17.43
N SER A 103 -0.73 4.79 -18.15
CA SER A 103 -0.23 3.49 -17.71
C SER A 103 1.20 3.27 -18.15
N LEU A 104 2.10 3.06 -17.18
CA LEU A 104 3.52 2.80 -17.41
C LEU A 104 3.85 1.32 -17.61
N ALA A 105 2.84 0.48 -17.87
CA ALA A 105 2.99 -0.96 -18.04
C ALA A 105 3.96 -1.37 -19.18
N ARG A 106 4.26 -0.46 -20.11
CA ARG A 106 5.22 -0.70 -21.21
C ARG A 106 6.66 -0.33 -20.88
N PHE A 107 6.90 0.35 -19.75
CA PHE A 107 8.23 0.70 -19.23
C PHE A 107 8.82 -0.48 -18.43
N ARG A 108 9.26 -1.54 -19.12
CA ARG A 108 9.65 -2.82 -18.49
C ARG A 108 11.13 -3.18 -18.62
N LYS A 109 11.99 -2.22 -18.92
CA LYS A 109 13.43 -2.49 -19.07
C LYS A 109 14.11 -2.45 -17.71
N ILE A 110 14.92 -3.46 -17.43
CA ILE A 110 16.02 -3.40 -16.47
C ILE A 110 17.18 -2.79 -17.24
N VAL A 111 17.53 -1.54 -16.92
CA VAL A 111 18.49 -0.75 -17.65
C VAL A 111 19.90 -1.24 -17.35
N GLU A 112 20.17 -1.46 -16.04
CA GLU A 112 21.47 -1.87 -15.56
C GLU A 112 21.35 -2.58 -14.20
N VAL A 113 22.23 -3.54 -13.95
CA VAL A 113 22.50 -4.10 -12.61
C VAL A 113 24.00 -3.94 -12.37
N ASP A 114 24.34 -3.02 -11.47
CA ASP A 114 25.73 -2.78 -11.04
C ASP A 114 26.00 -3.58 -9.76
N SER A 115 26.75 -4.68 -9.90
CA SER A 115 27.09 -5.54 -8.78
C SER A 115 28.16 -4.95 -7.84
N TYR A 116 28.96 -3.99 -8.29
CA TYR A 116 29.95 -3.29 -7.46
C TYR A 116 29.32 -2.20 -6.62
N ALA A 117 28.46 -1.38 -7.22
CA ALA A 117 27.67 -0.38 -6.51
C ALA A 117 26.50 -1.00 -5.74
N ARG A 118 26.14 -2.26 -6.05
CA ARG A 118 24.95 -2.97 -5.52
C ARG A 118 23.68 -2.15 -5.79
N THR A 119 23.48 -1.80 -7.04
CA THR A 119 22.30 -1.05 -7.49
C THR A 119 21.66 -1.71 -8.71
N ALA A 120 20.39 -1.44 -8.92
CA ALA A 120 19.72 -1.71 -10.19
C ALA A 120 18.99 -0.45 -10.65
N THR A 121 19.21 -0.06 -11.91
CA THR A 121 18.44 0.99 -12.59
C THR A 121 17.41 0.35 -13.47
N VAL A 122 16.15 0.68 -13.25
CA VAL A 122 15.00 0.03 -13.86
C VAL A 122 13.92 1.03 -14.25
N GLN A 123 13.09 0.66 -15.21
CA GLN A 123 11.91 1.41 -15.59
C GLN A 123 10.73 1.09 -14.66
N PRO A 124 9.76 2.03 -14.44
CA PRO A 124 8.70 1.91 -13.44
C PRO A 124 7.72 0.75 -13.65
N GLY A 125 7.56 0.23 -14.85
CA GLY A 125 6.72 -0.94 -15.16
C GLY A 125 7.41 -2.30 -14.93
N VAL A 126 8.66 -2.33 -14.44
CA VAL A 126 9.33 -3.56 -14.02
C VAL A 126 8.64 -4.11 -12.78
N ARG A 127 8.33 -5.42 -12.77
CA ARG A 127 7.76 -6.08 -11.58
C ARG A 127 8.78 -6.08 -10.44
N ASN A 128 8.30 -5.88 -9.23
CA ASN A 128 9.15 -5.86 -8.03
C ASN A 128 10.07 -7.09 -7.98
N LEU A 129 9.51 -8.31 -8.06
CA LEU A 129 10.27 -9.56 -8.01
C LEU A 129 11.30 -9.68 -9.14
N ALA A 130 11.02 -9.13 -10.33
CA ALA A 130 11.93 -9.22 -11.48
C ALA A 130 13.28 -8.52 -11.23
N ILE A 131 13.32 -7.54 -10.34
CA ILE A 131 14.57 -6.87 -9.92
C ILE A 131 15.48 -7.88 -9.18
N SER A 132 14.90 -8.62 -8.24
CA SER A 132 15.61 -9.67 -7.49
C SER A 132 16.02 -10.82 -8.40
N GLU A 133 15.17 -11.21 -9.37
CA GLU A 133 15.51 -12.23 -10.38
C GLU A 133 16.72 -11.81 -11.21
N ALA A 134 16.78 -10.55 -11.65
CA ALA A 134 17.90 -10.01 -12.42
C ALA A 134 19.20 -9.86 -11.59
N ALA A 135 19.08 -9.57 -10.29
CA ALA A 135 20.22 -9.43 -9.38
C ALA A 135 20.74 -10.78 -8.86
N ALA A 136 19.95 -11.85 -8.96
CA ALA A 136 20.29 -13.18 -8.44
C ALA A 136 21.63 -13.76 -8.92
N PRO A 137 22.06 -13.62 -10.20
CA PRO A 137 23.37 -14.10 -10.66
C PRO A 137 24.56 -13.47 -9.92
N TYR A 138 24.36 -12.31 -9.29
CA TYR A 138 25.37 -11.60 -8.50
C TYR A 138 25.28 -11.89 -6.99
N GLY A 139 24.40 -12.80 -6.56
CA GLY A 139 24.14 -13.06 -5.14
C GLY A 139 23.42 -11.91 -4.43
N LEU A 140 22.75 -11.04 -5.18
CA LEU A 140 22.05 -9.84 -4.69
C LEU A 140 20.53 -9.98 -4.84
N TYR A 141 19.78 -9.13 -4.12
CA TYR A 141 18.33 -9.00 -4.28
C TYR A 141 17.84 -7.61 -3.84
N TYR A 142 16.63 -7.27 -4.26
CA TYR A 142 15.88 -6.09 -3.80
C TYR A 142 15.02 -6.49 -2.61
N ALA A 143 15.22 -5.82 -1.47
CA ALA A 143 14.67 -6.29 -0.19
C ALA A 143 13.17 -6.05 0.01
N PRO A 144 12.59 -4.87 -0.34
CA PRO A 144 11.15 -4.66 -0.17
C PRO A 144 10.33 -5.66 -0.98
N ASP A 145 9.48 -6.44 -0.29
CA ASP A 145 8.78 -7.59 -0.85
C ASP A 145 7.27 -7.57 -0.55
N PRO A 146 6.52 -6.60 -1.11
CA PRO A 146 5.08 -6.56 -0.94
C PRO A 146 4.44 -7.90 -1.35
N SER A 147 3.34 -8.28 -0.72
CA SER A 147 2.65 -9.55 -1.02
C SER A 147 2.31 -9.73 -2.49
N SER A 148 2.11 -8.61 -3.19
CA SER A 148 1.85 -8.55 -4.64
C SER A 148 3.12 -8.50 -5.52
N GLN A 149 4.33 -8.76 -5.00
CA GLN A 149 5.62 -8.59 -5.72
C GLN A 149 5.71 -9.30 -7.08
N ILE A 150 4.94 -10.37 -7.28
CA ILE A 150 4.85 -11.09 -8.55
C ILE A 150 4.11 -10.30 -9.64
N ALA A 151 3.30 -9.32 -9.26
CA ALA A 151 2.41 -8.56 -10.13
C ALA A 151 2.64 -7.03 -10.05
N CYS A 152 2.87 -6.47 -8.84
CA CYS A 152 3.09 -5.04 -8.67
C CYS A 152 4.36 -4.57 -9.36
N THR A 153 4.39 -3.28 -9.70
CA THR A 153 5.52 -2.65 -10.40
C THR A 153 6.28 -1.71 -9.47
N ILE A 154 7.58 -1.57 -9.70
CA ILE A 154 8.44 -0.70 -8.88
C ILE A 154 7.98 0.76 -8.89
N GLY A 155 7.42 1.25 -10.00
CA GLY A 155 6.85 2.60 -10.05
C GLY A 155 5.64 2.76 -9.13
N GLY A 156 4.80 1.72 -9.00
CA GLY A 156 3.72 1.67 -8.03
C GLY A 156 4.27 1.63 -6.60
N ASN A 157 5.29 0.80 -6.34
CA ASN A 157 5.93 0.73 -5.02
C ASN A 157 6.51 2.09 -4.60
N VAL A 158 7.16 2.83 -5.51
CA VAL A 158 7.64 4.20 -5.26
C VAL A 158 6.49 5.14 -4.96
N SER A 159 5.39 5.08 -5.73
CA SER A 159 4.24 5.97 -5.54
C SER A 159 3.55 5.76 -4.19
N GLU A 160 3.45 4.53 -3.71
CA GLU A 160 2.78 4.19 -2.44
C GLU A 160 3.73 4.10 -1.25
N ASN A 161 5.06 4.11 -1.46
CA ASN A 161 6.04 3.73 -0.44
C ASN A 161 5.78 2.32 0.11
N SER A 162 5.54 1.37 -0.77
CA SER A 162 5.11 0.01 -0.40
C SER A 162 6.08 -0.67 0.56
N GLY A 163 5.50 -1.42 1.47
CA GLY A 163 6.20 -2.25 2.44
C GLY A 163 6.27 -3.73 2.05
N GLY A 164 6.17 -4.60 3.03
CA GLY A 164 6.21 -6.05 2.90
C GLY A 164 6.72 -6.75 4.17
N VAL A 165 6.86 -8.06 4.09
CA VAL A 165 7.21 -8.94 5.21
C VAL A 165 8.57 -8.59 5.84
N HIS A 166 9.55 -8.22 5.01
CA HIS A 166 10.93 -8.02 5.45
C HIS A 166 11.28 -6.55 5.77
N CYS A 167 10.30 -5.65 5.74
CA CYS A 167 10.52 -4.22 5.95
C CYS A 167 10.97 -3.86 7.36
N LEU A 168 10.62 -4.66 8.37
CA LEU A 168 11.12 -4.50 9.73
C LEU A 168 12.66 -4.44 9.78
N LYS A 169 13.34 -5.34 9.07
CA LYS A 169 14.81 -5.43 9.04
C LYS A 169 15.44 -4.57 7.96
N TYR A 170 14.83 -4.54 6.78
CA TYR A 170 15.46 -3.98 5.59
C TYR A 170 14.86 -2.64 5.12
N GLY A 171 13.82 -2.18 5.79
CA GLY A 171 13.14 -0.91 5.49
C GLY A 171 12.15 -0.98 4.33
N LEU A 172 11.33 0.06 4.25
CA LEU A 172 10.34 0.29 3.20
C LEU A 172 10.99 0.70 1.88
N THR A 173 10.21 0.92 0.85
CA THR A 173 10.66 1.41 -0.47
C THR A 173 11.52 2.66 -0.35
N VAL A 174 11.14 3.65 0.48
CA VAL A 174 11.89 4.90 0.68
C VAL A 174 13.34 4.68 1.15
N HIS A 175 13.61 3.63 1.91
CA HIS A 175 14.96 3.31 2.39
C HIS A 175 15.82 2.55 1.36
N ASN A 176 15.18 2.08 0.28
CA ASN A 176 15.79 1.20 -0.71
C ASN A 176 15.82 1.79 -2.13
N VAL A 177 15.36 3.04 -2.31
CA VAL A 177 15.46 3.80 -3.56
C VAL A 177 16.53 4.89 -3.39
N LEU A 178 17.43 5.02 -4.36
CA LEU A 178 18.52 6.00 -4.35
C LEU A 178 18.25 7.19 -5.26
N ARG A 179 17.61 6.94 -6.41
CA ARG A 179 17.33 7.97 -7.41
C ARG A 179 16.05 7.67 -8.16
N VAL A 180 15.31 8.72 -8.47
CA VAL A 180 14.14 8.68 -9.34
C VAL A 180 14.26 9.74 -10.40
N ARG A 181 14.03 9.38 -11.66
CA ARG A 181 13.83 10.28 -12.79
C ARG A 181 12.35 10.34 -13.12
N ALA A 182 11.80 11.55 -13.25
CA ALA A 182 10.37 11.76 -13.39
C ALA A 182 10.04 12.96 -14.28
N ASN A 183 8.77 13.05 -14.70
CA ASN A 183 8.24 14.16 -15.48
C ASN A 183 7.27 14.99 -14.63
N THR A 184 7.48 16.30 -14.56
CA THR A 184 6.56 17.24 -13.92
C THR A 184 5.31 17.46 -14.78
N MET A 185 4.30 18.15 -14.26
CA MET A 185 3.09 18.50 -15.03
C MET A 185 3.34 19.51 -16.17
N GLU A 186 4.44 20.24 -16.13
CA GLU A 186 4.92 21.09 -17.22
C GLU A 186 5.61 20.29 -18.35
N GLY A 187 5.88 19.00 -18.12
CA GLY A 187 6.59 18.12 -19.05
C GLY A 187 8.12 18.27 -18.97
N GLU A 188 8.63 18.83 -17.88
CA GLU A 188 10.06 18.87 -17.59
C GLU A 188 10.53 17.56 -16.98
N VAL A 189 11.73 17.12 -17.34
CA VAL A 189 12.39 15.97 -16.72
C VAL A 189 13.18 16.45 -15.52
N VAL A 190 12.93 15.83 -14.38
CA VAL A 190 13.62 16.12 -13.12
C VAL A 190 14.20 14.84 -12.52
N GLU A 191 15.29 14.98 -11.76
CA GLU A 191 15.90 13.88 -11.02
C GLU A 191 15.87 14.19 -9.52
N PHE A 192 15.50 13.20 -8.73
CA PHE A 192 15.45 13.24 -7.27
C PHE A 192 16.43 12.20 -6.72
N GLY A 193 17.20 12.57 -5.70
CA GLY A 193 18.23 11.70 -5.14
C GLY A 193 19.50 11.68 -5.98
N SER A 194 20.37 10.71 -5.72
CA SER A 194 21.65 10.53 -6.41
C SER A 194 22.07 9.06 -6.36
N LEU A 195 23.20 8.73 -7.04
CA LEU A 195 23.81 7.39 -6.90
C LEU A 195 24.62 7.25 -5.60
N ALA A 196 24.90 8.37 -4.92
CA ALA A 196 25.52 8.35 -3.60
C ALA A 196 24.46 8.11 -2.50
N PRO A 197 24.85 7.54 -1.35
CA PRO A 197 23.93 7.30 -0.23
C PRO A 197 23.28 8.57 0.33
N ASP A 198 23.92 9.73 0.17
CA ASP A 198 23.45 11.03 0.64
C ASP A 198 23.13 11.95 -0.53
N ALA A 199 22.00 12.66 -0.44
CA ALA A 199 21.66 13.78 -1.31
C ALA A 199 21.83 15.10 -0.55
N PRO A 200 22.55 16.11 -1.11
CA PRO A 200 22.70 17.41 -0.46
C PRO A 200 21.38 18.20 -0.48
N GLY A 201 21.08 18.93 0.60
CA GLY A 201 19.92 19.79 0.71
C GLY A 201 18.71 19.08 1.30
N LEU A 202 17.50 19.46 0.85
CA LEU A 202 16.25 18.82 1.28
C LEU A 202 16.10 17.46 0.59
N ASP A 203 15.62 16.46 1.36
CA ASP A 203 15.34 15.13 0.82
C ASP A 203 14.02 15.11 0.03
N LEU A 204 14.06 15.67 -1.18
CA LEU A 204 12.92 15.66 -2.09
C LEU A 204 12.62 14.27 -2.65
N LEU A 205 13.56 13.33 -2.61
CA LEU A 205 13.32 11.95 -2.98
C LEU A 205 12.35 11.30 -1.99
N ALA A 206 12.56 11.47 -0.69
CA ALA A 206 11.64 10.97 0.34
C ALA A 206 10.24 11.63 0.25
N VAL A 207 10.18 12.91 -0.18
CA VAL A 207 8.90 13.60 -0.41
C VAL A 207 8.16 13.05 -1.64
N LEU A 208 8.88 12.65 -2.68
CA LEU A 208 8.30 12.05 -3.89
C LEU A 208 7.79 10.62 -3.65
N ILE A 209 8.54 9.82 -2.88
CA ILE A 209 8.16 8.44 -2.54
C ILE A 209 6.96 8.48 -1.59
N GLY A 210 5.90 7.73 -1.93
CA GLY A 210 4.63 7.78 -1.21
C GLY A 210 3.72 8.96 -1.58
N SER A 211 4.03 9.69 -2.68
CA SER A 211 3.18 10.79 -3.15
C SER A 211 1.99 10.34 -4.01
N GLU A 212 1.76 9.06 -4.17
CA GLU A 212 0.62 8.49 -4.92
C GLU A 212 0.47 9.09 -6.34
N GLY A 213 1.60 9.43 -7.00
CA GLY A 213 1.59 10.04 -8.33
C GLY A 213 1.07 11.49 -8.39
N MET A 214 0.95 12.17 -7.24
CA MET A 214 0.49 13.55 -7.18
C MET A 214 1.55 14.59 -7.52
N PHE A 215 2.84 14.22 -7.53
CA PHE A 215 3.94 15.19 -7.67
C PHE A 215 4.67 15.10 -9.01
N ALA A 216 4.82 13.90 -9.56
CA ALA A 216 5.46 13.66 -10.84
C ALA A 216 5.09 12.27 -11.40
N ILE A 217 5.36 12.06 -12.68
CA ILE A 217 5.24 10.76 -13.35
C ILE A 217 6.63 10.13 -13.46
N VAL A 218 6.89 9.09 -12.70
CA VAL A 218 8.17 8.39 -12.63
C VAL A 218 8.47 7.63 -13.92
N THR A 219 9.68 7.76 -14.46
CA THR A 219 10.11 7.10 -15.71
C THR A 219 11.34 6.21 -15.57
N GLU A 220 12.17 6.42 -14.53
CA GLU A 220 13.30 5.58 -14.19
C GLU A 220 13.54 5.59 -12.67
N ILE A 221 14.02 4.48 -12.13
CA ILE A 221 14.25 4.29 -10.70
C ILE A 221 15.58 3.56 -10.52
N THR A 222 16.44 4.05 -9.64
CA THR A 222 17.63 3.33 -9.17
C THR A 222 17.38 2.85 -7.74
N VAL A 223 17.44 1.54 -7.55
CA VAL A 223 17.23 0.89 -6.25
C VAL A 223 18.53 0.34 -5.69
N LYS A 224 18.60 0.24 -4.37
CA LYS A 224 19.66 -0.43 -3.63
C LYS A 224 19.44 -1.95 -3.65
N LEU A 225 20.49 -2.70 -3.90
CA LEU A 225 20.52 -4.15 -3.77
C LEU A 225 21.34 -4.55 -2.54
N ILE A 226 20.91 -5.61 -1.88
CA ILE A 226 21.63 -6.18 -0.73
C ILE A 226 22.03 -7.63 -1.01
N PRO A 227 23.10 -8.14 -0.35
CA PRO A 227 23.47 -9.53 -0.47
C PRO A 227 22.36 -10.45 0.03
N ARG A 228 22.16 -11.58 -0.63
CA ARG A 228 21.27 -12.62 -0.14
C ARG A 228 21.80 -13.17 1.18
N PRO A 229 20.94 -13.37 2.19
CA PRO A 229 21.34 -14.01 3.43
C PRO A 229 21.83 -15.44 3.15
N GLN A 230 22.81 -15.90 3.93
CA GLN A 230 23.38 -17.25 3.77
C GLN A 230 22.40 -18.34 4.19
N THR A 231 21.58 -18.04 5.21
CA THR A 231 20.54 -18.94 5.71
C THR A 231 19.37 -18.14 6.30
N ALA A 232 18.22 -18.80 6.43
CA ALA A 232 17.06 -18.29 7.15
C ALA A 232 16.34 -19.43 7.87
N GLN A 233 15.77 -19.14 9.04
CA GLN A 233 14.90 -20.06 9.79
C GLN A 233 13.64 -19.32 10.27
N VAL A 234 12.54 -20.05 10.34
CA VAL A 234 11.26 -19.53 10.85
C VAL A 234 10.84 -20.28 12.10
N ILE A 235 10.44 -19.54 13.11
CA ILE A 235 9.69 -20.03 14.27
C ILE A 235 8.23 -19.82 13.99
N MET A 236 7.41 -20.85 14.15
CA MET A 236 5.96 -20.79 14.20
C MET A 236 5.53 -21.00 15.65
N ALA A 237 4.95 -19.98 16.27
CA ALA A 237 4.48 -19.99 17.65
C ALA A 237 2.96 -19.84 17.72
N SER A 238 2.32 -20.70 18.53
CA SER A 238 0.87 -20.66 18.80
C SER A 238 0.61 -20.00 20.15
N PHE A 239 -0.47 -19.21 20.23
CA PHE A 239 -0.93 -18.58 21.47
C PHE A 239 -2.43 -18.87 21.68
N ASP A 240 -2.83 -19.03 22.93
CA ASP A 240 -4.22 -19.20 23.35
C ASP A 240 -4.99 -17.87 23.50
N ASP A 241 -4.28 -16.74 23.39
CA ASP A 241 -4.79 -15.37 23.48
C ASP A 241 -4.08 -14.46 22.47
N VAL A 242 -4.83 -13.66 21.71
CA VAL A 242 -4.27 -12.71 20.73
C VAL A 242 -3.43 -11.61 21.38
N VAL A 243 -3.74 -11.22 22.63
CA VAL A 243 -2.98 -10.20 23.37
C VAL A 243 -1.59 -10.73 23.71
N LYS A 244 -1.48 -11.99 24.15
CA LYS A 244 -0.18 -12.64 24.36
C LYS A 244 0.67 -12.68 23.11
N GLY A 245 0.05 -12.94 21.92
CA GLY A 245 0.74 -12.86 20.64
C GLY A 245 1.29 -11.46 20.35
N GLY A 246 0.49 -10.42 20.60
CA GLY A 246 0.92 -9.03 20.48
C GLY A 246 2.04 -8.65 21.46
N ASP A 247 1.94 -9.10 22.70
CA ASP A 247 2.97 -8.86 23.73
C ASP A 247 4.28 -9.57 23.36
N ALA A 248 4.21 -10.76 22.75
CA ALA A 248 5.38 -11.47 22.25
C ALA A 248 6.12 -10.69 21.15
N VAL A 249 5.40 -10.03 20.25
CA VAL A 249 5.98 -9.13 19.25
C VAL A 249 6.76 -8.00 19.92
N ALA A 250 6.14 -7.30 20.87
CA ALA A 250 6.79 -6.23 21.62
C ALA A 250 7.99 -6.73 22.42
N GLY A 251 7.88 -7.93 23.02
CA GLY A 251 8.93 -8.58 23.79
C GLY A 251 10.17 -8.93 22.96
N ILE A 252 10.00 -9.45 21.74
CA ILE A 252 11.11 -9.75 20.82
C ILE A 252 11.89 -8.48 20.50
N ILE A 253 11.19 -7.40 20.14
CA ILE A 253 11.84 -6.12 19.84
C ILE A 253 12.52 -5.51 21.08
N ALA A 254 11.87 -5.57 22.26
CA ALA A 254 12.45 -5.11 23.52
C ALA A 254 13.71 -5.88 23.92
N ALA A 255 13.83 -7.15 23.53
CA ALA A 255 15.03 -7.96 23.72
C ALA A 255 16.19 -7.57 22.77
N GLY A 256 16.04 -6.53 21.94
CA GLY A 256 17.05 -6.06 20.98
C GLY A 256 17.20 -6.98 19.78
N ILE A 257 16.18 -7.77 19.44
CA ILE A 257 16.17 -8.64 18.26
C ILE A 257 15.38 -7.94 17.16
N ILE A 258 15.92 -7.91 15.93
CA ILE A 258 15.26 -7.38 14.76
C ILE A 258 15.08 -8.54 13.76
N PRO A 259 13.96 -9.30 13.85
CA PRO A 259 13.71 -10.42 12.94
C PRO A 259 13.65 -9.96 11.47
N ALA A 260 13.99 -10.84 10.56
CA ALA A 260 13.80 -10.59 9.13
C ALA A 260 12.33 -10.42 8.77
N GLY A 261 11.47 -11.21 9.41
CA GLY A 261 10.02 -11.08 9.28
C GLY A 261 9.33 -11.45 10.61
N LEU A 262 8.26 -10.73 10.92
CA LEU A 262 7.47 -10.95 12.14
C LEU A 262 5.99 -10.72 11.81
N GLU A 263 5.27 -11.82 11.56
CA GLU A 263 3.94 -11.83 10.99
C GLU A 263 2.94 -12.54 11.90
N MET A 264 1.73 -12.02 12.00
CA MET A 264 0.71 -12.58 12.86
C MET A 264 -0.58 -12.88 12.09
N MET A 265 -1.24 -13.97 12.46
CA MET A 265 -2.58 -14.35 12.00
C MET A 265 -3.44 -14.71 13.21
N ASP A 266 -4.68 -14.25 13.23
CA ASP A 266 -5.67 -14.67 14.22
C ASP A 266 -6.32 -16.03 13.87
N LYS A 267 -7.19 -16.52 14.73
CA LYS A 267 -7.87 -17.83 14.54
C LYS A 267 -8.72 -17.88 13.27
N PRO A 268 -9.54 -16.87 12.92
CA PRO A 268 -10.27 -16.83 11.64
C PRO A 268 -9.34 -16.93 10.43
N ALA A 269 -8.25 -16.14 10.40
CA ALA A 269 -7.26 -16.16 9.33
C ALA A 269 -6.56 -17.52 9.25
N THR A 270 -6.11 -18.06 10.38
CA THR A 270 -5.43 -19.36 10.46
C THR A 270 -6.29 -20.49 9.90
N ARG A 271 -7.58 -20.53 10.24
CA ARG A 271 -8.51 -21.54 9.71
C ARG A 271 -8.69 -21.42 8.20
N ALA A 272 -8.94 -20.21 7.71
CA ALA A 272 -9.10 -19.96 6.28
C ALA A 272 -7.88 -20.40 5.45
N VAL A 273 -6.67 -20.07 5.93
CA VAL A 273 -5.45 -20.42 5.20
C VAL A 273 -5.08 -21.89 5.32
N GLU A 274 -5.31 -22.53 6.49
CA GLU A 274 -4.99 -23.95 6.67
C GLU A 274 -5.83 -24.85 5.76
N GLU A 275 -7.11 -24.55 5.59
CA GLU A 275 -7.99 -25.22 4.63
C GLU A 275 -7.53 -25.03 3.17
N PHE A 276 -6.76 -23.99 2.89
CA PHE A 276 -6.27 -23.66 1.56
C PHE A 276 -4.91 -24.28 1.25
N VAL A 277 -3.97 -24.31 2.23
CA VAL A 277 -2.55 -24.67 1.97
C VAL A 277 -2.07 -25.90 2.72
N ASN A 278 -2.75 -26.35 3.78
CA ASN A 278 -2.35 -27.47 4.65
C ASN A 278 -0.92 -27.29 5.19
N ALA A 279 -0.62 -26.14 5.80
CA ALA A 279 0.69 -25.81 6.33
C ALA A 279 1.01 -26.48 7.68
N GLY A 280 -0.01 -27.03 8.37
CA GLY A 280 0.11 -27.68 9.68
C GLY A 280 -0.01 -26.69 10.84
N TYR A 281 -0.76 -25.60 10.64
CA TYR A 281 -1.06 -24.62 11.69
C TYR A 281 -1.96 -25.22 12.79
N ASP A 282 -1.80 -24.66 13.98
CA ASP A 282 -2.61 -25.02 15.15
C ASP A 282 -3.98 -24.32 15.06
N LEU A 283 -5.02 -25.07 14.72
CA LEU A 283 -6.39 -24.55 14.54
C LEU A 283 -7.07 -24.19 15.87
N ASP A 284 -6.53 -24.63 17.01
CA ASP A 284 -7.05 -24.29 18.33
C ASP A 284 -6.46 -22.98 18.86
N ALA A 285 -5.31 -22.56 18.35
CA ALA A 285 -4.66 -21.31 18.71
C ALA A 285 -5.57 -20.10 18.42
N ALA A 286 -5.53 -19.12 19.31
CA ALA A 286 -6.15 -17.80 19.10
C ALA A 286 -5.31 -16.95 18.13
N ALA A 287 -3.99 -17.12 18.17
CA ALA A 287 -3.06 -16.47 17.26
C ALA A 287 -1.88 -17.38 16.88
N ILE A 288 -1.40 -17.22 15.65
CA ILE A 288 -0.14 -17.78 15.15
C ILE A 288 0.81 -16.62 14.85
N LEU A 289 2.03 -16.71 15.36
CA LEU A 289 3.12 -15.79 15.09
C LEU A 289 4.22 -16.51 14.31
N LEU A 290 4.63 -15.95 13.17
CA LEU A 290 5.75 -16.39 12.37
C LEU A 290 6.92 -15.42 12.58
N CYS A 291 8.04 -15.91 13.11
CA CYS A 291 9.23 -15.11 13.38
C CYS A 291 10.39 -15.67 12.53
N GLU A 292 10.84 -14.91 11.54
CA GLU A 292 11.97 -15.30 10.69
C GLU A 292 13.26 -14.60 11.14
N SER A 293 14.33 -15.36 11.25
CA SER A 293 15.69 -14.85 11.33
C SER A 293 16.43 -15.22 10.05
N ASP A 294 17.22 -14.30 9.52
CA ASP A 294 18.09 -14.49 8.37
C ASP A 294 19.44 -13.80 8.56
N GLY A 295 20.48 -14.33 7.93
CA GLY A 295 21.85 -13.81 8.03
C GLY A 295 22.89 -14.90 7.87
N THR A 296 23.97 -14.81 8.68
CA THR A 296 24.96 -15.90 8.82
C THR A 296 24.37 -17.04 9.66
N PRO A 297 24.91 -18.29 9.54
CA PRO A 297 24.44 -19.41 10.35
C PRO A 297 24.52 -19.14 11.87
N GLU A 298 25.56 -18.43 12.32
CA GLU A 298 25.78 -18.09 13.72
C GLU A 298 24.75 -17.07 14.24
N GLU A 299 24.48 -16.01 13.46
CA GLU A 299 23.47 -15.02 13.79
C GLU A 299 22.09 -15.66 13.88
N VAL A 300 21.70 -16.45 12.89
CA VAL A 300 20.41 -17.13 12.87
C VAL A 300 20.27 -18.08 14.06
N ALA A 301 21.32 -18.86 14.40
CA ALA A 301 21.28 -19.78 15.53
C ALA A 301 21.07 -19.03 16.87
N ASP A 302 21.77 -17.91 17.10
CA ASP A 302 21.63 -17.08 18.29
C ASP A 302 20.23 -16.47 18.38
N GLU A 303 19.76 -15.81 17.31
CA GLU A 303 18.45 -15.15 17.29
C GLU A 303 17.29 -16.12 17.49
N ILE A 304 17.36 -17.33 16.88
CA ILE A 304 16.33 -18.38 17.06
C ILE A 304 16.24 -18.80 18.54
N VAL A 305 17.39 -18.96 19.23
CA VAL A 305 17.40 -19.30 20.66
C VAL A 305 16.78 -18.18 21.50
N ARG A 306 17.19 -16.94 21.26
CA ARG A 306 16.70 -15.76 21.99
C ARG A 306 15.21 -15.50 21.75
N MET A 307 14.75 -15.55 20.48
CA MET A 307 13.33 -15.41 20.15
C MET A 307 12.50 -16.53 20.80
N THR A 308 12.99 -17.79 20.77
CA THR A 308 12.30 -18.91 21.40
C THR A 308 12.13 -18.70 22.92
N ALA A 309 13.14 -18.13 23.60
CA ALA A 309 13.06 -17.81 25.03
C ALA A 309 11.96 -16.74 25.30
N VAL A 310 11.93 -15.66 24.53
CA VAL A 310 10.90 -14.60 24.65
C VAL A 310 9.50 -15.18 24.39
N LEU A 311 9.32 -15.97 23.32
CA LEU A 311 8.03 -16.56 22.98
C LEU A 311 7.49 -17.45 24.11
N ARG A 312 8.35 -18.23 24.77
CA ARG A 312 7.98 -19.05 25.94
C ARG A 312 7.59 -18.18 27.12
N GLU A 313 8.36 -17.15 27.41
CA GLU A 313 8.06 -16.19 28.50
C GLU A 313 6.72 -15.51 28.31
N GLN A 314 6.37 -15.17 27.06
CA GLN A 314 5.09 -14.56 26.68
C GLN A 314 3.93 -15.57 26.57
N GLY A 315 4.17 -16.85 26.92
CA GLY A 315 3.11 -17.86 27.04
C GLY A 315 2.74 -18.55 25.74
N ALA A 316 3.68 -18.69 24.80
CA ALA A 316 3.44 -19.53 23.62
C ALA A 316 3.13 -20.97 24.02
N THR A 317 2.00 -21.48 23.54
CA THR A 317 1.49 -22.83 23.84
C THR A 317 2.19 -23.92 23.01
N ARG A 318 2.62 -23.57 21.80
CA ARG A 318 3.37 -24.46 20.90
C ARG A 318 4.41 -23.65 20.14
N ILE A 319 5.61 -24.23 20.00
CA ILE A 319 6.70 -23.60 19.20
C ILE A 319 7.26 -24.67 18.26
N GLN A 320 7.33 -24.35 16.98
CA GLN A 320 7.96 -25.17 15.93
C GLN A 320 9.01 -24.32 15.21
N ILE A 321 10.19 -24.90 14.96
CA ILE A 321 11.29 -24.24 14.26
C ILE A 321 11.53 -25.00 12.96
N SER A 322 11.59 -24.30 11.83
CA SER A 322 11.85 -24.92 10.53
C SER A 322 13.26 -25.56 10.49
N ARG A 323 13.32 -26.78 9.97
CA ARG A 323 14.55 -27.59 9.87
C ARG A 323 15.12 -27.65 8.46
N SER A 324 14.38 -27.14 7.49
CA SER A 324 14.75 -27.11 6.09
C SER A 324 14.08 -25.92 5.40
N GLU A 325 14.59 -25.56 4.23
CA GLU A 325 13.97 -24.52 3.37
C GLU A 325 12.54 -24.91 2.95
N THR A 326 12.29 -26.17 2.66
CA THR A 326 10.95 -26.68 2.35
C THR A 326 9.97 -26.46 3.51
N GLU A 327 10.41 -26.68 4.75
CA GLU A 327 9.60 -26.47 5.93
C GLU A 327 9.38 -24.99 6.22
N ARG A 328 10.41 -24.16 6.02
CA ARG A 328 10.33 -22.70 6.10
C ARG A 328 9.28 -22.16 5.13
N LEU A 329 9.37 -22.54 3.85
CA LEU A 329 8.41 -22.13 2.82
C LEU A 329 6.99 -22.62 3.11
N ARG A 330 6.83 -23.80 3.71
CA ARG A 330 5.53 -24.31 4.13
C ARG A 330 4.93 -23.46 5.24
N PHE A 331 5.70 -23.04 6.25
CA PHE A 331 5.21 -22.14 7.29
C PHE A 331 4.76 -20.77 6.73
N TRP A 332 5.49 -20.26 5.74
CA TRP A 332 5.12 -19.01 5.06
C TRP A 332 3.93 -19.14 4.11
N SER A 333 3.61 -20.34 3.64
CA SER A 333 2.62 -20.53 2.58
C SER A 333 1.23 -20.02 2.97
N GLY A 334 0.81 -20.20 4.22
CA GLY A 334 -0.47 -19.69 4.71
C GLY A 334 -0.50 -18.17 4.72
N ARG A 335 0.51 -17.52 5.30
CA ARG A 335 0.59 -16.06 5.34
C ARG A 335 0.54 -15.44 3.94
N LYS A 336 1.26 -16.03 2.98
CA LYS A 336 1.27 -15.56 1.58
C LYS A 336 -0.06 -15.77 0.85
N ASN A 337 -0.87 -16.72 1.30
CA ASN A 337 -2.16 -17.06 0.69
C ASN A 337 -3.37 -16.56 1.49
N ALA A 338 -3.18 -15.67 2.47
CA ALA A 338 -4.25 -15.20 3.34
C ALA A 338 -5.35 -14.44 2.57
N PHE A 339 -4.98 -13.57 1.64
CA PHE A 339 -5.96 -12.84 0.81
C PHE A 339 -6.78 -13.76 -0.11
N PRO A 340 -6.16 -14.67 -0.90
CA PRO A 340 -6.92 -15.66 -1.65
C PRO A 340 -7.80 -16.57 -0.76
N ALA A 341 -7.33 -16.92 0.45
CA ALA A 341 -8.09 -17.73 1.38
C ALA A 341 -9.35 -17.02 1.90
N ALA A 342 -9.31 -15.69 2.10
CA ALA A 342 -10.47 -14.89 2.48
C ALA A 342 -11.62 -15.03 1.48
N GLY A 343 -11.32 -15.06 0.17
CA GLY A 343 -12.31 -15.24 -0.89
C GLY A 343 -13.06 -16.58 -0.87
N ARG A 344 -12.62 -17.56 -0.05
CA ARG A 344 -13.36 -18.83 0.15
C ARG A 344 -14.43 -18.74 1.23
N ILE A 345 -14.32 -17.78 2.14
CA ILE A 345 -15.22 -17.64 3.29
C ILE A 345 -16.13 -16.42 3.20
N SER A 346 -15.85 -15.51 2.27
CA SER A 346 -16.70 -14.36 1.97
C SER A 346 -16.56 -13.98 0.48
N PRO A 347 -17.64 -13.52 -0.19
CA PRO A 347 -17.55 -13.04 -1.57
C PRO A 347 -16.61 -11.86 -1.72
N ASP A 348 -16.60 -10.95 -0.74
CA ASP A 348 -15.79 -9.75 -0.74
C ASP A 348 -15.11 -9.54 0.63
N TYR A 349 -14.06 -8.75 0.65
CA TYR A 349 -13.43 -8.26 1.86
C TYR A 349 -12.96 -6.82 1.68
N TYR A 350 -12.97 -6.06 2.77
CA TYR A 350 -12.45 -4.70 2.84
C TYR A 350 -11.21 -4.70 3.73
N CYS A 351 -10.05 -4.42 3.14
CA CYS A 351 -8.75 -4.50 3.81
C CYS A 351 -8.35 -3.14 4.36
N MET A 352 -8.19 -3.04 5.66
CA MET A 352 -7.62 -1.85 6.30
C MET A 352 -6.10 -1.95 6.36
N ASP A 353 -5.45 -0.80 6.63
CA ASP A 353 -3.98 -0.65 6.56
C ASP A 353 -3.47 0.35 7.61
N GLY A 354 -4.14 0.44 8.75
CA GLY A 354 -3.71 1.32 9.84
C GLY A 354 -2.46 0.78 10.54
N THR A 355 -1.67 1.68 11.13
CA THR A 355 -0.56 1.26 12.01
C THR A 355 -0.86 1.55 13.47
N VAL A 356 -0.18 0.82 14.35
CA VAL A 356 -0.15 1.11 15.79
C VAL A 356 1.26 0.89 16.36
N PRO A 357 1.63 1.56 17.44
CA PRO A 357 2.80 1.15 18.20
C PRO A 357 2.69 -0.31 18.61
N ARG A 358 3.75 -1.10 18.46
CA ARG A 358 3.76 -2.57 18.66
C ARG A 358 3.11 -2.99 19.98
N ARG A 359 3.36 -2.24 21.06
CA ARG A 359 2.74 -2.47 22.40
C ARG A 359 1.21 -2.36 22.40
N SER A 360 0.63 -1.74 21.38
CA SER A 360 -0.82 -1.51 21.25
C SER A 360 -1.52 -2.53 20.38
N ILE A 361 -0.79 -3.50 19.78
CA ILE A 361 -1.34 -4.52 18.88
C ILE A 361 -2.46 -5.31 19.58
N GLY A 362 -2.20 -5.86 20.76
CA GLY A 362 -3.20 -6.62 21.52
C GLY A 362 -4.45 -5.78 21.86
N THR A 363 -4.26 -4.51 22.22
CA THR A 363 -5.36 -3.57 22.50
C THR A 363 -6.21 -3.32 21.27
N LEU A 364 -5.57 -3.12 20.10
CA LEU A 364 -6.31 -2.92 18.84
C LEU A 364 -7.11 -4.18 18.46
N LEU A 365 -6.52 -5.37 18.55
CA LEU A 365 -7.21 -6.63 18.24
C LEU A 365 -8.44 -6.85 19.13
N ALA A 366 -8.33 -6.57 20.43
CA ALA A 366 -9.48 -6.64 21.34
C ALA A 366 -10.59 -5.64 20.98
N ARG A 367 -10.22 -4.43 20.51
CA ARG A 367 -11.20 -3.43 20.02
C ARG A 367 -11.84 -3.88 18.71
N ILE A 368 -11.08 -4.47 17.76
CA ILE A 368 -11.63 -5.04 16.52
C ILE A 368 -12.67 -6.11 16.83
N GLU A 369 -12.39 -7.02 17.76
CA GLU A 369 -13.37 -8.03 18.18
C GLU A 369 -14.67 -7.41 18.76
N ALA A 370 -14.56 -6.30 19.48
CA ALA A 370 -15.75 -5.57 19.94
C ALA A 370 -16.51 -4.90 18.78
N MET A 371 -15.79 -4.40 17.76
CA MET A 371 -16.39 -3.81 16.56
C MET A 371 -17.10 -4.87 15.68
N GLU A 372 -16.59 -6.10 15.59
CA GLU A 372 -17.30 -7.20 14.91
C GLU A 372 -18.71 -7.36 15.45
N ARG A 373 -18.87 -7.36 16.78
CA ARG A 373 -20.16 -7.43 17.45
C ARG A 373 -21.03 -6.20 17.19
N LYS A 374 -20.42 -4.98 17.15
CA LYS A 374 -21.11 -3.72 16.88
C LYS A 374 -21.65 -3.68 15.46
N TYR A 375 -20.84 -4.05 14.48
CA TYR A 375 -21.20 -3.97 13.06
C TYR A 375 -21.85 -5.24 12.50
N GLN A 376 -21.87 -6.32 13.29
CA GLN A 376 -22.37 -7.64 12.87
C GLN A 376 -21.70 -8.13 11.58
N LEU A 377 -20.40 -7.90 11.46
CA LEU A 377 -19.54 -8.37 10.39
C LEU A 377 -18.36 -9.11 11.00
N ARG A 378 -17.86 -10.12 10.29
CA ARG A 378 -16.66 -10.85 10.69
C ARG A 378 -15.42 -10.13 10.18
N CYS A 379 -14.33 -10.25 10.93
CA CYS A 379 -13.01 -9.80 10.52
C CYS A 379 -12.01 -10.95 10.64
N MET A 380 -11.04 -11.00 9.75
CA MET A 380 -9.85 -11.84 9.90
C MET A 380 -8.61 -10.95 9.88
N ASN A 381 -7.70 -11.17 10.84
CA ASN A 381 -6.54 -10.34 11.00
C ASN A 381 -5.28 -11.10 10.54
N VAL A 382 -4.59 -10.53 9.55
CA VAL A 382 -3.32 -11.03 9.04
C VAL A 382 -2.43 -9.84 8.71
N PHE A 383 -1.29 -9.67 9.40
CA PHE A 383 -0.59 -8.39 9.39
C PHE A 383 0.90 -8.48 9.69
N HIS A 384 1.61 -7.40 9.33
CA HIS A 384 3.03 -7.20 9.63
C HIS A 384 3.21 -6.78 11.09
N ALA A 385 3.25 -7.77 12.00
CA ALA A 385 3.31 -7.50 13.43
C ALA A 385 4.60 -6.76 13.84
N GLY A 386 5.69 -6.98 13.10
CA GLY A 386 7.00 -6.39 13.35
C GLY A 386 7.03 -4.86 13.27
N ASP A 387 6.27 -4.27 12.38
CA ASP A 387 6.15 -2.80 12.18
C ASP A 387 4.86 -2.23 12.75
N GLY A 388 3.94 -3.10 13.20
CA GLY A 388 2.63 -2.67 13.71
C GLY A 388 1.67 -2.28 12.59
N ASN A 389 1.95 -2.66 11.35
CA ASN A 389 1.06 -2.41 10.21
C ASN A 389 0.00 -3.51 10.13
N MET A 390 -1.25 -3.12 10.36
CA MET A 390 -2.39 -4.01 10.54
C MET A 390 -3.20 -4.15 9.25
N HIS A 391 -3.51 -5.40 8.87
CA HIS A 391 -4.40 -5.68 7.73
C HIS A 391 -5.65 -6.47 8.19
N PRO A 392 -6.57 -5.84 8.94
CA PRO A 392 -7.87 -6.44 9.19
C PRO A 392 -8.65 -6.55 7.88
N LEU A 393 -9.10 -7.76 7.55
CA LEU A 393 -9.96 -8.03 6.41
C LEU A 393 -11.40 -8.13 6.91
N ILE A 394 -12.19 -7.09 6.71
CA ILE A 394 -13.61 -7.05 7.04
C ILE A 394 -14.35 -7.83 5.96
N LEU A 395 -15.02 -8.90 6.33
CA LEU A 395 -15.70 -9.82 5.42
C LEU A 395 -17.14 -9.37 5.19
N PHE A 396 -17.55 -9.20 3.94
CA PHE A 396 -18.88 -8.73 3.59
C PHE A 396 -19.32 -9.22 2.20
N ASN A 397 -20.57 -8.96 1.83
CA ASN A 397 -21.13 -9.20 0.51
C ASN A 397 -21.35 -7.86 -0.18
N GLY A 398 -20.53 -7.54 -1.20
CA GLY A 398 -20.62 -6.27 -1.95
C GLY A 398 -21.91 -6.08 -2.76
N ASN A 399 -22.74 -7.14 -2.90
CA ASN A 399 -24.07 -7.02 -3.48
C ASN A 399 -25.13 -6.57 -2.46
N ASP A 400 -24.79 -6.54 -1.16
CA ASP A 400 -25.63 -6.01 -0.09
C ASP A 400 -25.11 -4.64 0.34
N MET A 401 -25.85 -3.60 -0.04
CA MET A 401 -25.47 -2.21 0.26
C MET A 401 -25.48 -1.89 1.75
N ASP A 402 -26.27 -2.59 2.57
CA ASP A 402 -26.23 -2.42 4.01
C ASP A 402 -24.93 -3.01 4.60
N GLU A 403 -24.53 -4.20 4.16
CA GLU A 403 -23.24 -4.77 4.54
C GLU A 403 -22.07 -3.89 4.09
N TRP A 404 -22.13 -3.35 2.88
CA TRP A 404 -21.11 -2.43 2.38
C TRP A 404 -20.95 -1.20 3.27
N HIS A 405 -22.05 -0.50 3.61
CA HIS A 405 -21.99 0.68 4.48
C HIS A 405 -21.51 0.35 5.90
N ARG A 406 -21.88 -0.82 6.42
CA ARG A 406 -21.38 -1.29 7.72
C ARG A 406 -19.88 -1.60 7.66
N ALA A 407 -19.39 -2.18 6.55
CA ALA A 407 -17.97 -2.45 6.33
C ALA A 407 -17.15 -1.15 6.24
N GLU A 408 -17.63 -0.14 5.50
CA GLU A 408 -17.00 1.19 5.46
C GLU A 408 -16.93 1.84 6.85
N ALA A 409 -18.02 1.83 7.60
CA ALA A 409 -18.07 2.40 8.95
C ALA A 409 -17.15 1.62 9.93
N PHE A 410 -17.10 0.30 9.83
CA PHE A 410 -16.20 -0.53 10.61
C PHE A 410 -14.73 -0.21 10.28
N GLY A 411 -14.37 -0.12 9.01
CA GLY A 411 -13.03 0.27 8.58
C GLY A 411 -12.62 1.64 9.10
N SER A 412 -13.52 2.62 9.04
CA SER A 412 -13.30 3.96 9.60
C SER A 412 -13.01 3.92 11.11
N ASP A 413 -13.82 3.18 11.88
CA ASP A 413 -13.61 3.03 13.33
C ASP A 413 -12.25 2.36 13.65
N ILE A 414 -11.81 1.39 12.83
CA ILE A 414 -10.49 0.77 12.99
C ILE A 414 -9.39 1.82 12.80
N LEU A 415 -9.44 2.60 11.72
CA LEU A 415 -8.42 3.62 11.43
C LEU A 415 -8.39 4.73 12.48
N GLU A 416 -9.55 5.18 12.95
CA GLU A 416 -9.63 6.15 14.06
C GLU A 416 -9.03 5.58 15.34
N THR A 417 -9.29 4.31 15.64
CA THR A 417 -8.67 3.61 16.78
C THR A 417 -7.15 3.52 16.63
N CYS A 418 -6.63 3.30 15.43
CA CYS A 418 -5.18 3.31 15.18
C CYS A 418 -4.57 4.67 15.54
N VAL A 419 -5.19 5.78 15.12
CA VAL A 419 -4.75 7.14 15.46
C VAL A 419 -4.84 7.41 16.97
N GLU A 420 -5.94 7.01 17.62
CA GLU A 420 -6.11 7.14 19.08
C GLU A 420 -5.01 6.41 19.87
N LEU A 421 -4.54 5.27 19.35
CA LEU A 421 -3.46 4.48 19.95
C LEU A 421 -2.05 5.01 19.63
N GLY A 422 -1.96 6.13 18.89
CA GLY A 422 -0.71 6.78 18.51
C GLY A 422 -0.07 6.24 17.24
N GLY A 423 -0.87 5.60 16.38
CA GLY A 423 -0.48 5.14 15.06
C GLY A 423 -0.97 6.04 13.92
N THR A 424 -1.17 5.45 12.73
CA THR A 424 -1.50 6.17 11.49
C THR A 424 -2.65 5.50 10.75
N VAL A 425 -3.31 6.26 9.86
CA VAL A 425 -4.41 5.74 9.02
C VAL A 425 -3.94 4.86 7.87
N THR A 426 -2.65 4.88 7.53
CA THR A 426 -2.06 4.03 6.48
C THR A 426 -0.65 3.64 6.86
N GLY A 427 -0.24 2.41 6.57
CA GLY A 427 1.10 1.89 6.76
C GLY A 427 1.87 1.79 5.44
N GLU A 428 1.28 1.15 4.44
CA GLU A 428 1.95 0.87 3.17
C GLU A 428 1.06 0.99 1.92
N HIS A 429 -0.29 1.00 2.06
CA HIS A 429 -1.20 1.03 0.91
C HIS A 429 -1.41 2.43 0.33
N GLY A 430 -1.04 3.49 1.06
CA GLY A 430 -1.39 4.86 0.73
C GLY A 430 -2.81 5.24 1.19
N VAL A 431 -3.13 6.50 1.02
CA VAL A 431 -4.43 7.10 1.40
C VAL A 431 -5.45 6.98 0.27
N GLY A 432 -5.04 7.29 -0.95
CA GLY A 432 -5.88 7.26 -2.15
C GLY A 432 -7.19 8.03 -1.99
N ILE A 433 -8.28 7.39 -2.40
CA ILE A 433 -9.64 7.87 -2.14
C ILE A 433 -10.26 7.24 -0.90
N GLU A 434 -9.77 6.07 -0.52
CA GLU A 434 -10.30 5.22 0.55
C GLU A 434 -10.21 5.92 1.92
N LYS A 435 -9.00 6.36 2.29
CA LYS A 435 -8.68 6.87 3.62
C LYS A 435 -8.66 8.40 3.69
N ILE A 436 -9.06 9.08 2.62
CA ILE A 436 -8.94 10.54 2.52
C ILE A 436 -9.70 11.28 3.63
N ASN A 437 -10.83 10.74 4.11
CA ASN A 437 -11.57 11.30 5.23
C ASN A 437 -10.83 11.08 6.56
N SER A 438 -10.17 9.94 6.72
CA SER A 438 -9.41 9.60 7.93
C SER A 438 -8.19 10.51 8.13
N MET A 439 -7.66 11.12 7.05
CA MET A 439 -6.66 12.18 7.15
C MET A 439 -7.14 13.38 7.97
N CYS A 440 -8.45 13.65 8.01
CA CYS A 440 -9.01 14.72 8.83
C CYS A 440 -9.00 14.41 10.33
N VAL A 441 -8.90 13.12 10.69
CA VAL A 441 -8.77 12.66 12.08
C VAL A 441 -7.31 12.71 12.52
N GLN A 442 -6.39 12.28 11.66
CA GLN A 442 -4.97 12.19 12.01
C GLN A 442 -4.26 13.54 12.02
N PHE A 443 -4.59 14.44 11.07
CA PHE A 443 -3.85 15.69 10.83
C PHE A 443 -4.68 16.94 11.15
N SER A 444 -4.06 17.91 11.78
CA SER A 444 -4.62 19.23 12.02
C SER A 444 -4.90 19.99 10.71
N PRO A 445 -5.74 21.04 10.73
CA PRO A 445 -5.95 21.91 9.56
C PRO A 445 -4.64 22.51 9.03
N GLU A 446 -3.73 22.90 9.92
CA GLU A 446 -2.43 23.52 9.60
C GLU A 446 -1.50 22.54 8.88
N GLU A 447 -1.47 21.27 9.32
CA GLU A 447 -0.69 20.21 8.67
C GLU A 447 -1.24 19.89 7.28
N ARG A 448 -2.56 19.81 7.12
CA ARG A 448 -3.18 19.61 5.81
C ARG A 448 -2.94 20.79 4.85
N ASP A 449 -2.90 22.02 5.36
CA ASP A 449 -2.51 23.19 4.57
C ASP A 449 -1.05 23.11 4.09
N ALA A 450 -0.16 22.56 4.91
CA ALA A 450 1.23 22.28 4.52
C ALA A 450 1.29 21.23 3.40
N PHE A 451 0.52 20.14 3.49
CA PHE A 451 0.43 19.13 2.42
C PHE A 451 -0.07 19.76 1.10
N HIS A 452 -1.11 20.59 1.16
CA HIS A 452 -1.57 21.34 -0.01
C HIS A 452 -0.51 22.31 -0.56
N ALA A 453 0.32 22.92 0.29
CA ALA A 453 1.39 23.79 -0.16
C ALA A 453 2.48 23.00 -0.89
N VAL A 454 2.87 21.82 -0.37
CA VAL A 454 3.79 20.91 -1.05
C VAL A 454 3.21 20.47 -2.40
N LYS A 455 1.94 20.02 -2.42
CA LYS A 455 1.27 19.64 -3.68
C LYS A 455 1.32 20.75 -4.72
N ARG A 456 1.01 22.00 -4.32
CA ARG A 456 1.06 23.15 -5.23
C ARG A 456 2.48 23.50 -5.71
N ALA A 457 3.51 23.20 -4.92
CA ALA A 457 4.89 23.42 -5.33
C ALA A 457 5.35 22.45 -6.44
N PHE A 458 4.86 21.20 -6.41
CA PHE A 458 5.17 20.18 -7.42
C PHE A 458 4.21 20.20 -8.62
N ASP A 459 2.96 20.56 -8.41
CA ASP A 459 1.89 20.55 -9.42
C ASP A 459 1.02 21.81 -9.24
N PRO A 460 1.49 22.97 -9.72
CA PRO A 460 0.76 24.23 -9.60
C PRO A 460 -0.65 24.20 -10.20
N PRO A 461 -0.90 23.57 -11.37
CA PRO A 461 -2.25 23.47 -11.94
C PRO A 461 -3.16 22.49 -11.20
N GLY A 462 -2.62 21.57 -10.39
CA GLY A 462 -3.41 20.58 -9.65
C GLY A 462 -3.98 19.46 -10.53
N LEU A 463 -3.29 19.09 -11.60
CA LEU A 463 -3.75 18.11 -12.61
C LEU A 463 -3.17 16.71 -12.42
N LEU A 464 -2.12 16.53 -11.61
CA LEU A 464 -1.56 15.21 -11.31
C LEU A 464 -2.34 14.54 -10.19
N ASN A 465 -3.00 13.46 -10.52
CA ASN A 465 -3.77 12.60 -9.62
C ASN A 465 -4.62 13.34 -8.59
N PRO A 466 -5.47 14.32 -9.01
CA PRO A 466 -6.25 15.13 -8.09
C PRO A 466 -7.31 14.32 -7.35
N ASP A 467 -7.85 14.92 -6.27
CA ASP A 467 -8.89 14.35 -5.39
C ASP A 467 -8.48 13.10 -4.60
N LYS A 468 -7.15 12.89 -4.43
CA LYS A 468 -6.57 11.76 -3.70
C LYS A 468 -5.55 12.23 -2.68
N GLY A 469 -5.26 11.38 -1.71
CA GLY A 469 -4.24 11.57 -0.69
C GLY A 469 -4.50 12.71 0.30
N ILE A 470 -4.80 13.91 -0.19
CA ILE A 470 -4.96 15.13 0.63
C ILE A 470 -6.42 15.60 0.59
N PRO A 471 -7.17 15.60 1.71
CA PRO A 471 -8.56 16.02 1.75
C PRO A 471 -8.68 17.54 1.61
N THR A 472 -9.72 18.00 0.88
CA THR A 472 -10.06 19.43 0.82
C THR A 472 -10.59 19.92 2.18
N ARG A 473 -10.48 21.23 2.46
CA ARG A 473 -11.03 21.85 3.68
C ARG A 473 -12.54 21.63 3.81
N ALA A 474 -13.29 21.70 2.70
CA ALA A 474 -14.73 21.45 2.69
C ALA A 474 -15.04 20.01 3.13
N ARG A 475 -14.34 19.03 2.59
CA ARG A 475 -14.49 17.60 2.93
C ARG A 475 -14.28 17.35 4.42
N CYS A 476 -13.23 17.89 5.01
CA CYS A 476 -12.97 17.74 6.45
C CYS A 476 -14.01 18.47 7.32
N ALA A 477 -14.53 19.60 6.87
CA ALA A 477 -15.59 20.30 7.58
C ALA A 477 -16.90 19.49 7.59
N GLU A 478 -17.22 18.84 6.48
CA GLU A 478 -18.38 17.95 6.36
C GLU A 478 -18.21 16.69 7.20
N TYR A 479 -17.06 16.02 7.11
CA TYR A 479 -16.73 14.84 7.89
C TYR A 479 -16.77 15.11 9.40
N GLY A 480 -16.14 16.18 9.86
CA GLY A 480 -16.14 16.58 11.28
C GLY A 480 -17.51 16.97 11.81
N LYS A 481 -18.44 17.45 10.96
CA LYS A 481 -19.83 17.75 11.34
C LYS A 481 -20.71 16.50 11.45
N MET A 482 -20.38 15.45 10.71
CA MET A 482 -21.12 14.17 10.73
C MET A 482 -20.73 13.29 11.92
N HIS A 483 -19.56 13.52 12.53
CA HIS A 483 -19.13 12.77 13.70
C HIS A 483 -19.81 13.25 14.98
N VAL A 484 -20.78 12.47 15.44
CA VAL A 484 -21.44 12.62 16.74
C VAL A 484 -20.58 11.87 17.78
N ARG A 485 -19.61 12.54 18.40
CA ARG A 485 -18.82 11.94 19.47
C ARG A 485 -19.70 11.68 20.69
N GLY A 486 -19.86 10.43 21.07
CA GLY A 486 -20.64 10.02 22.25
C GLY A 486 -22.11 10.40 22.21
N GLY A 487 -22.72 10.53 21.04
CA GLY A 487 -24.12 10.92 20.90
C GLY A 487 -24.39 12.43 21.04
N LEU A 488 -23.37 13.25 21.22
CA LEU A 488 -23.49 14.70 21.38
C LEU A 488 -23.02 15.44 20.11
N LEU A 489 -23.87 16.31 19.63
CA LEU A 489 -23.55 17.20 18.52
C LEU A 489 -22.67 18.38 18.99
N PRO A 490 -21.60 18.77 18.25
CA PRO A 490 -20.69 19.84 18.67
C PRO A 490 -21.33 21.19 18.91
N HIS A 491 -22.48 21.49 18.34
CA HIS A 491 -23.25 22.72 18.54
C HIS A 491 -24.73 22.41 18.32
N PRO A 492 -25.44 21.84 19.35
CA PRO A 492 -26.82 21.42 19.20
C PRO A 492 -27.80 22.57 18.93
N ASP A 493 -27.44 23.81 19.29
CA ASP A 493 -28.30 24.99 19.21
C ASP A 493 -28.20 25.77 17.89
N LEU A 494 -27.31 25.37 16.99
CA LEU A 494 -27.18 25.98 15.67
C LEU A 494 -28.19 25.38 14.66
N PRO A 495 -28.93 26.21 13.92
CA PRO A 495 -29.81 25.73 12.84
C PRO A 495 -28.99 24.98 11.79
N ARG A 496 -29.50 23.85 11.32
CA ARG A 496 -28.91 23.02 10.29
C ARG A 496 -29.74 23.08 9.03
N PHE A 497 -29.07 23.41 7.94
CA PHE A 497 -29.67 23.47 6.61
C PHE A 497 -29.18 22.25 5.81
#